data_1a4ccc03e88cfd0e323b9f2e32ce103f
#
_entry.id   1a4ccc03e88cfd0e323b9f2e32ce103f
#
_cell.length_a   1.000
_cell.length_b   1.000
_cell.length_c   1.000
_cell.angle_alpha   90.00
_cell.angle_beta   90.00
_cell.angle_gamma   90.00
#
_symmetry.space_group_name_H-M   'P 1'
#
loop_
_entity.id
_entity.type
_entity.pdbx_description
1 polymer ?
#
loop_
_entity_poly.entity_id
_entity_poly.type
_entity_poly.pdbx_seq_one_letter_code
_entity_poly.pdbx_strand_id
1 'polypeptide(L)'
;MDKNHLVSVAALITNKEGKILLVNSPWRGWEYPGGLIEPGETFQEALRREVREEAGVEIHITGFVGICKNIERDVVNIDFTAEYTGGELTPSEESTEVIWVTHEEALRLITFPLTRKRLENMLSGSSEAHLFCFKRNDEFVVKEDDAFSVGLRKPLT
;
A
#
# COMPACT_ATOMS: atom_id res chain seq x y z
N MET A 1 19.88 7.14 -21.63
CA MET A 1 18.61 6.63 -21.12
C MET A 1 18.55 6.89 -19.62
N ASP A 2 17.63 7.70 -19.22
CA ASP A 2 17.39 7.95 -17.79
C ASP A 2 16.81 6.69 -17.16
N LYS A 3 17.47 6.17 -16.12
CA LYS A 3 17.10 4.94 -15.43
C LYS A 3 16.39 5.22 -14.08
N ASN A 4 15.80 6.39 -13.96
CA ASN A 4 15.17 6.81 -12.72
C ASN A 4 13.86 6.05 -12.49
N HIS A 5 13.81 5.32 -11.38
CA HIS A 5 12.59 4.71 -10.85
C HIS A 5 12.18 5.43 -9.59
N LEU A 6 10.89 5.64 -9.42
CA LEU A 6 10.31 6.07 -8.17
C LEU A 6 9.93 4.84 -7.35
N VAL A 7 10.08 4.94 -6.04
CA VAL A 7 9.69 3.87 -5.11
C VAL A 7 8.67 4.44 -4.13
N SER A 8 7.54 3.77 -3.99
CA SER A 8 6.51 4.12 -3.02
C SER A 8 6.28 3.00 -2.00
N VAL A 9 5.79 3.37 -0.85
CA VAL A 9 5.39 2.45 0.22
C VAL A 9 3.95 2.73 0.61
N ALA A 10 3.21 1.69 0.97
CA ALA A 10 1.84 1.81 1.45
C ALA A 10 1.53 0.69 2.45
N ALA A 11 0.50 0.88 3.26
CA ALA A 11 0.09 -0.12 4.23
C ALA A 11 -1.42 -0.27 4.38
N LEU A 12 -1.83 -1.50 4.60
CA LEU A 12 -3.11 -1.82 5.20
C LEU A 12 -2.97 -1.67 6.71
N ILE A 13 -3.61 -0.64 7.27
CA ILE A 13 -3.53 -0.31 8.69
C ILE A 13 -4.83 -0.74 9.37
N THR A 14 -4.73 -1.56 10.40
CA THR A 14 -5.89 -2.01 11.17
C THR A 14 -5.86 -1.50 12.60
N ASN A 15 -7.04 -1.20 13.16
CA ASN A 15 -7.20 -0.89 14.57
C ASN A 15 -7.60 -2.14 15.38
N LYS A 16 -7.80 -1.98 16.70
CA LYS A 16 -8.18 -3.07 17.60
C LYS A 16 -9.54 -3.70 17.29
N GLU A 17 -10.41 -2.96 16.58
CA GLU A 17 -11.71 -3.46 16.14
C GLU A 17 -11.64 -4.19 14.79
N GLY A 18 -10.45 -4.32 14.21
CA GLY A 18 -10.23 -4.91 12.90
C GLY A 18 -10.65 -4.03 11.72
N LYS A 19 -10.94 -2.75 11.97
CA LYS A 19 -11.26 -1.79 10.92
C LYS A 19 -10.01 -1.28 10.22
N ILE A 20 -10.16 -0.91 8.96
CA ILE A 20 -9.10 -0.46 8.07
C ILE A 20 -9.13 1.06 7.96
N LEU A 21 -7.93 1.67 7.96
CA LEU A 21 -7.76 3.09 7.71
C LEU A 21 -7.79 3.37 6.22
N LEU A 22 -8.71 4.25 5.80
CA LEU A 22 -8.75 4.79 4.45
C LEU A 22 -8.63 6.30 4.47
N VAL A 23 -8.02 6.81 3.40
CA VAL A 23 -7.91 8.24 3.10
C VAL A 23 -8.57 8.53 1.75
N ASN A 24 -9.16 9.71 1.61
CA ASN A 24 -9.77 10.14 0.36
C ASN A 24 -8.87 11.16 -0.35
N SER A 25 -8.24 10.73 -1.43
CA SER A 25 -7.44 11.61 -2.28
C SER A 25 -8.34 12.38 -3.25
N PRO A 26 -8.15 13.71 -3.43
CA PRO A 26 -8.92 14.49 -4.39
C PRO A 26 -8.78 14.00 -5.84
N TRP A 27 -7.69 13.29 -6.15
CA TRP A 27 -7.37 12.85 -7.51
C TRP A 27 -7.69 11.39 -7.79
N ARG A 28 -7.58 10.52 -6.75
CA ARG A 28 -7.72 9.06 -6.91
C ARG A 28 -8.89 8.45 -6.15
N GLY A 29 -9.58 9.27 -5.33
CA GLY A 29 -10.65 8.78 -4.46
C GLY A 29 -10.11 8.04 -3.24
N TRP A 30 -10.86 7.07 -2.76
CA TRP A 30 -10.50 6.30 -1.58
C TRP A 30 -9.31 5.38 -1.82
N GLU A 31 -8.37 5.41 -0.90
CA GLU A 31 -7.17 4.57 -0.91
C GLU A 31 -6.67 4.32 0.52
N TYR A 32 -5.77 3.35 0.68
CA TYR A 32 -5.01 3.18 1.92
C TYR A 32 -3.81 4.14 1.92
N PRO A 33 -3.27 4.54 3.10
CA PRO A 33 -2.18 5.50 3.17
C PRO A 33 -0.87 4.98 2.57
N GLY A 34 -0.12 5.88 1.97
CA GLY A 34 1.20 5.62 1.41
C GLY A 34 1.69 6.77 0.56
N GLY A 35 2.90 6.65 0.07
CA GLY A 35 3.52 7.65 -0.79
C GLY A 35 4.97 7.34 -1.15
N LEU A 36 5.61 8.28 -1.80
CA LEU A 36 6.98 8.12 -2.28
C LEU A 36 8.01 8.12 -1.16
N ILE A 37 9.01 7.26 -1.28
CA ILE A 37 10.20 7.28 -0.42
C ILE A 37 11.07 8.45 -0.83
N GLU A 38 11.49 9.25 0.14
CA GLU A 38 12.44 10.34 -0.08
C GLU A 38 13.88 9.86 0.04
N PRO A 39 14.84 10.54 -0.64
CA PRO A 39 16.25 10.19 -0.53
C PRO A 39 16.72 10.15 0.94
N GLY A 40 17.41 9.07 1.29
CA GLY A 40 17.94 8.86 2.65
C GLY A 40 16.99 8.20 3.64
N GLU A 41 15.72 8.01 3.28
CA GLU A 41 14.76 7.30 4.13
C GLU A 41 14.86 5.77 3.97
N THR A 42 14.67 5.05 5.04
CA THR A 42 14.35 3.62 4.98
C THR A 42 12.88 3.44 4.56
N PHE A 43 12.52 2.22 4.17
CA PHE A 43 11.12 1.89 3.82
C PHE A 43 10.15 2.19 4.96
N GLN A 44 10.53 1.83 6.17
CA GLN A 44 9.68 2.01 7.35
C GLN A 44 9.58 3.48 7.78
N GLU A 45 10.67 4.23 7.69
CA GLU A 45 10.65 5.69 7.97
C GLU A 45 9.73 6.41 7.01
N ALA A 46 9.83 6.13 5.71
CA ALA A 46 8.96 6.71 4.69
C ALA A 46 7.49 6.38 4.95
N LEU A 47 7.18 5.13 5.25
CA LEU A 47 5.81 4.69 5.51
C LEU A 47 5.22 5.39 6.75
N ARG A 48 5.97 5.47 7.85
CA ARG A 48 5.51 6.19 9.05
C ARG A 48 5.30 7.66 8.80
N ARG A 49 6.19 8.30 8.05
CA ARG A 49 6.07 9.72 7.66
C ARG A 49 4.82 9.95 6.83
N GLU A 50 4.61 9.17 5.78
CA GLU A 50 3.44 9.28 4.90
C GLU A 50 2.12 9.08 5.67
N VAL A 51 2.05 8.06 6.52
CA VAL A 51 0.86 7.81 7.35
C VAL A 51 0.57 8.97 8.30
N ARG A 52 1.61 9.52 8.91
CA ARG A 52 1.47 10.68 9.79
C ARG A 52 1.02 11.92 9.03
N GLU A 53 1.58 12.18 7.86
CA GLU A 53 1.22 13.32 7.02
C GLU A 53 -0.21 13.22 6.46
N GLU A 54 -0.60 12.04 6.00
CA GLU A 54 -1.91 11.83 5.37
C GLU A 54 -3.06 11.62 6.36
N ALA A 55 -2.80 10.99 7.49
CA ALA A 55 -3.85 10.55 8.41
C ALA A 55 -3.66 10.98 9.87
N GLY A 56 -2.49 11.48 10.24
CA GLY A 56 -2.21 11.96 11.61
C GLY A 56 -1.98 10.85 12.65
N VAL A 57 -1.76 9.62 12.24
CA VAL A 57 -1.65 8.48 13.15
C VAL A 57 -0.27 7.84 13.17
N GLU A 58 0.01 7.12 14.24
CA GLU A 58 1.21 6.31 14.42
C GLU A 58 0.88 4.83 14.20
N ILE A 59 1.84 4.09 13.67
CA ILE A 59 1.68 2.68 13.33
C ILE A 59 2.86 1.81 13.75
N HIS A 60 2.57 0.53 13.93
CA HIS A 60 3.55 -0.53 14.03
C HIS A 60 3.43 -1.44 12.79
N ILE A 61 4.50 -1.56 12.02
CA ILE A 61 4.51 -2.36 10.79
C ILE A 61 4.62 -3.84 11.17
N THR A 62 3.68 -4.65 10.71
CA THR A 62 3.54 -6.05 11.13
C THR A 62 3.94 -7.06 10.08
N GLY A 63 3.92 -6.69 8.79
CA GLY A 63 4.22 -7.63 7.73
C GLY A 63 4.50 -6.99 6.38
N PHE A 64 5.11 -7.78 5.53
CA PHE A 64 5.35 -7.48 4.12
C PHE A 64 4.33 -8.22 3.26
N VAL A 65 3.68 -7.52 2.36
CA VAL A 65 2.65 -8.09 1.47
C VAL A 65 3.22 -8.42 0.09
N GLY A 66 3.91 -7.47 -0.51
CA GLY A 66 4.43 -7.68 -1.86
C GLY A 66 4.90 -6.40 -2.54
N ILE A 67 5.22 -6.58 -3.80
CA ILE A 67 5.73 -5.52 -4.69
C ILE A 67 4.88 -5.51 -5.96
N CYS A 68 4.54 -4.32 -6.43
CA CYS A 68 4.01 -4.17 -7.78
C CYS A 68 4.71 -3.04 -8.53
N LYS A 69 4.84 -3.19 -9.84
CA LYS A 69 5.43 -2.17 -10.69
C LYS A 69 4.41 -1.61 -11.67
N ASN A 70 4.30 -0.29 -11.68
CA ASN A 70 3.68 0.44 -12.78
C ASN A 70 4.72 0.55 -13.90
N ILE A 71 4.50 -0.17 -15.00
CA ILE A 71 5.46 -0.25 -16.10
C ILE A 71 5.58 1.08 -16.86
N GLU A 72 4.49 1.82 -16.98
CA GLU A 72 4.49 3.09 -17.75
C GLU A 72 5.16 4.24 -17.01
N ARG A 73 4.97 4.29 -15.70
CA ARG A 73 5.50 5.37 -14.87
C ARG A 73 6.82 5.05 -14.19
N ASP A 74 7.30 3.81 -14.35
CA ASP A 74 8.48 3.30 -13.65
C ASP A 74 8.42 3.52 -12.12
N VAL A 75 7.24 3.27 -11.54
CA VAL A 75 7.04 3.31 -10.10
C VAL A 75 6.97 1.89 -9.55
N VAL A 76 7.82 1.61 -8.58
CA VAL A 76 7.79 0.38 -7.78
C VAL A 76 7.05 0.65 -6.48
N ASN A 77 5.97 -0.07 -6.23
CA ASN A 77 5.18 0.06 -5.01
C ASN A 77 5.44 -1.14 -4.09
N ILE A 78 5.72 -0.86 -2.83
CA ILE A 78 5.96 -1.86 -1.79
C ILE A 78 4.86 -1.78 -0.76
N ASP A 79 4.17 -2.89 -0.53
CA ASP A 79 2.99 -2.98 0.32
C ASP A 79 3.27 -3.73 1.63
N PHE A 80 2.75 -3.18 2.72
CA PHE A 80 2.88 -3.70 4.07
C PHE A 80 1.52 -3.86 4.75
N THR A 81 1.50 -4.61 5.83
CA THR A 81 0.45 -4.54 6.84
C THR A 81 0.99 -3.82 8.07
N ALA A 82 0.12 -3.14 8.79
CA ALA A 82 0.48 -2.42 10.01
C ALA A 82 -0.71 -2.34 10.98
N GLU A 83 -0.40 -2.08 12.24
CA GLU A 83 -1.37 -1.84 13.30
C GLU A 83 -1.31 -0.38 13.74
N TYR A 84 -2.48 0.19 13.97
CA TYR A 84 -2.63 1.50 14.58
C TYR A 84 -2.14 1.48 16.04
N THR A 85 -1.29 2.42 16.41
CA THR A 85 -0.73 2.51 17.76
C THR A 85 -1.08 3.81 18.49
N GLY A 86 -1.57 4.83 17.80
CA GLY A 86 -1.92 6.09 18.44
C GLY A 86 -2.17 7.23 17.46
N GLY A 87 -2.50 8.38 17.99
CA GLY A 87 -2.83 9.58 17.22
C GLY A 87 -4.31 9.68 16.87
N GLU A 88 -4.74 10.88 16.48
CA GLU A 88 -6.11 11.15 16.05
C GLU A 88 -6.17 11.29 14.54
N LEU A 89 -7.22 10.74 13.92
CA LEU A 89 -7.45 10.89 12.48
C LEU A 89 -7.50 12.37 12.12
N THR A 90 -6.56 12.80 11.27
CA THR A 90 -6.41 14.20 10.89
C THR A 90 -6.34 14.31 9.37
N PRO A 91 -7.34 14.91 8.72
CA PRO A 91 -7.30 15.19 7.29
C PRO A 91 -6.17 16.14 6.92
N SER A 92 -5.75 16.09 5.66
CA SER A 92 -4.74 16.98 5.08
C SER A 92 -5.21 17.52 3.73
N GLU A 93 -4.41 18.35 3.09
CA GLU A 93 -4.71 18.83 1.74
C GLU A 93 -4.71 17.69 0.71
N GLU A 94 -3.88 16.67 0.94
CA GLU A 94 -3.77 15.48 0.07
C GLU A 94 -4.78 14.39 0.43
N SER A 95 -5.33 14.44 1.65
CA SER A 95 -6.29 13.47 2.19
C SER A 95 -7.43 14.22 2.88
N THR A 96 -8.44 14.58 2.10
CA THR A 96 -9.54 15.42 2.58
C THR A 96 -10.47 14.75 3.58
N GLU A 97 -10.50 13.42 3.57
CA GLU A 97 -11.23 12.61 4.55
C GLU A 97 -10.36 11.45 5.00
N VAL A 98 -10.46 11.10 6.26
CA VAL A 98 -9.73 9.99 6.90
C VAL A 98 -10.72 9.23 7.76
N ILE A 99 -10.92 7.94 7.51
CA ILE A 99 -11.93 7.12 8.18
C ILE A 99 -11.47 5.71 8.50
N TRP A 100 -12.10 5.11 9.50
CA TRP A 100 -12.04 3.68 9.77
C TRP A 100 -13.24 2.99 9.13
N VAL A 101 -12.98 1.94 8.36
CA VAL A 101 -14.02 1.17 7.67
C VAL A 101 -13.84 -0.34 7.89
N THR A 102 -14.90 -1.10 7.66
CA THR A 102 -14.81 -2.56 7.60
C THR A 102 -14.11 -3.00 6.32
N HIS A 103 -13.65 -4.26 6.27
CA HIS A 103 -13.08 -4.85 5.05
C HIS A 103 -14.05 -4.75 3.86
N GLU A 104 -15.33 -5.04 4.10
CA GLU A 104 -16.38 -4.97 3.09
C GLU A 104 -16.57 -3.55 2.55
N GLU A 105 -16.60 -2.56 3.44
CA GLU A 105 -16.69 -1.15 3.05
C GLU A 105 -15.47 -0.70 2.25
N ALA A 106 -14.26 -1.11 2.65
CA ALA A 106 -13.04 -0.79 1.93
C ALA A 106 -13.08 -1.34 0.50
N LEU A 107 -13.51 -2.59 0.33
CA LEU A 107 -13.68 -3.21 -0.98
C LEU A 107 -14.74 -2.52 -1.84
N ARG A 108 -15.74 -1.89 -1.24
CA ARG A 108 -16.76 -1.12 -1.95
C ARG A 108 -16.26 0.29 -2.32
N LEU A 109 -15.54 0.95 -1.43
CA LEU A 109 -15.09 2.34 -1.61
C LEU A 109 -13.91 2.47 -2.56
N ILE A 110 -12.97 1.53 -2.52
CA ILE A 110 -11.78 1.55 -3.37
C ILE A 110 -12.15 1.00 -4.75
N THR A 111 -12.28 1.89 -5.72
CA THR A 111 -12.71 1.55 -7.09
C THR A 111 -11.60 1.64 -8.12
N PHE A 112 -10.50 2.32 -7.81
CA PHE A 112 -9.36 2.42 -8.72
C PHE A 112 -8.70 1.03 -8.89
N PRO A 113 -8.62 0.48 -10.11
CA PRO A 113 -8.27 -0.94 -10.33
C PRO A 113 -6.96 -1.37 -9.68
N LEU A 114 -5.91 -0.55 -9.78
CA LEU A 114 -4.62 -0.85 -9.16
C LEU A 114 -4.71 -0.92 -7.63
N THR A 115 -5.27 0.11 -7.02
CA THR A 115 -5.44 0.20 -5.57
C THR A 115 -6.30 -0.94 -5.06
N ARG A 116 -7.35 -1.31 -5.81
CA ARG A 116 -8.22 -2.43 -5.51
C ARG A 116 -7.46 -3.77 -5.52
N LYS A 117 -6.64 -4.02 -6.54
CA LYS A 117 -5.84 -5.26 -6.62
C LYS A 117 -4.83 -5.36 -5.48
N ARG A 118 -4.17 -4.27 -5.15
CA ARG A 118 -3.24 -4.21 -4.01
C ARG A 118 -3.96 -4.45 -2.68
N LEU A 119 -5.13 -3.85 -2.51
CA LEU A 119 -5.97 -4.09 -1.32
C LEU A 119 -6.35 -5.58 -1.19
N GLU A 120 -6.77 -6.21 -2.26
CA GLU A 120 -7.11 -7.63 -2.26
C GLU A 120 -5.91 -8.50 -1.85
N ASN A 121 -4.72 -8.20 -2.33
CA ASN A 121 -3.50 -8.87 -1.90
C ASN A 121 -3.22 -8.66 -0.39
N MET A 122 -3.37 -7.43 0.10
CA MET A 122 -3.19 -7.11 1.52
C MET A 122 -4.21 -7.83 2.42
N LEU A 123 -5.46 -7.95 1.96
CA LEU A 123 -6.55 -8.59 2.69
C LEU A 123 -6.50 -10.12 2.65
N SER A 124 -5.73 -10.70 1.73
CA SER A 124 -5.70 -12.16 1.53
C SER A 124 -5.24 -12.94 2.75
N GLY A 125 -4.48 -12.31 3.66
CA GLY A 125 -3.89 -12.97 4.82
C GLY A 125 -2.88 -14.06 4.45
N SER A 126 -2.45 -14.11 3.20
CA SER A 126 -1.48 -15.06 2.69
C SER A 126 -0.11 -14.85 3.33
N SER A 127 0.61 -15.93 3.61
CA SER A 127 2.02 -15.89 4.01
C SER A 127 2.97 -15.73 2.82
N GLU A 128 2.44 -15.72 1.61
CA GLU A 128 3.21 -15.54 0.39
C GLU A 128 3.40 -14.06 0.06
N ALA A 129 4.55 -13.72 -0.55
CA ALA A 129 4.78 -12.40 -1.09
C ALA A 129 4.18 -12.30 -2.51
N HIS A 130 3.33 -11.31 -2.72
CA HIS A 130 2.73 -11.02 -4.01
C HIS A 130 3.68 -10.20 -4.88
N LEU A 131 3.74 -10.54 -6.16
CA LEU A 131 4.53 -9.81 -7.15
C LEU A 131 3.69 -9.65 -8.41
N PHE A 132 3.43 -8.41 -8.81
CA PHE A 132 2.77 -8.18 -10.10
C PHE A 132 3.24 -6.90 -10.78
N CYS A 133 3.10 -6.87 -12.10
CA CYS A 133 3.32 -5.70 -12.92
C CYS A 133 2.03 -5.36 -13.65
N PHE A 134 1.81 -4.08 -13.90
CA PHE A 134 0.66 -3.63 -14.65
C PHE A 134 1.00 -2.49 -15.60
N LYS A 135 0.21 -2.40 -16.63
CA LYS A 135 0.14 -1.27 -17.55
C LYS A 135 -1.26 -0.66 -17.49
N ARG A 136 -1.33 0.63 -17.67
CA ARG A 136 -2.59 1.32 -17.88
C ARG A 136 -2.41 2.31 -19.03
N ASN A 137 -2.78 1.84 -20.22
CA ASN A 137 -3.05 2.74 -21.33
C ASN A 137 -4.53 3.16 -21.24
N ASP A 138 -5.37 2.60 -22.08
CA ASP A 138 -6.83 2.78 -22.01
C ASP A 138 -7.48 1.80 -21.03
N GLU A 139 -6.85 0.63 -20.82
CA GLU A 139 -7.30 -0.42 -19.92
C GLU A 139 -6.24 -0.79 -18.89
N PHE A 140 -6.68 -1.22 -17.70
CA PHE A 140 -5.82 -1.81 -16.70
C PHE A 140 -5.49 -3.26 -17.09
N VAL A 141 -4.22 -3.51 -17.40
CA VAL A 141 -3.73 -4.82 -17.81
C VAL A 141 -2.64 -5.30 -16.87
N VAL A 142 -2.82 -6.45 -16.25
CA VAL A 142 -1.81 -7.13 -15.44
C VAL A 142 -0.91 -7.94 -16.36
N LYS A 143 0.41 -7.73 -16.28
CA LYS A 143 1.43 -8.39 -17.11
C LYS A 143 2.07 -9.59 -16.45
N GLU A 144 2.30 -9.51 -15.17
CA GLU A 144 2.77 -10.58 -14.30
C GLU A 144 1.89 -10.59 -13.05
N ASP A 145 1.59 -11.77 -12.53
CA ASP A 145 0.82 -11.92 -11.30
C ASP A 145 1.21 -13.23 -10.62
N ASP A 146 2.13 -13.14 -9.67
CA ASP A 146 2.72 -14.27 -8.99
C ASP A 146 2.64 -14.11 -7.47
N ALA A 147 2.72 -15.23 -6.77
CA ALA A 147 2.88 -15.27 -5.33
C ALA A 147 3.98 -16.27 -4.97
N PHE A 148 4.89 -15.85 -4.13
CA PHE A 148 6.08 -16.63 -3.77
C PHE A 148 6.07 -16.95 -2.29
N SER A 149 6.39 -18.22 -1.96
CA SER A 149 6.64 -18.60 -0.58
C SER A 149 7.88 -17.87 -0.04
N VAL A 150 7.70 -17.19 1.09
CA VAL A 150 8.80 -16.50 1.80
C VAL A 150 9.40 -17.35 2.92
N GLY A 151 9.16 -18.66 2.88
CA GLY A 151 9.74 -19.62 3.82
C GLY A 151 11.26 -19.78 3.67
N LEU A 152 11.83 -20.64 4.50
CA LEU A 152 13.27 -20.95 4.49
C LEU A 152 13.71 -21.36 3.08
N ARG A 153 14.63 -20.62 2.51
CA ARG A 153 15.31 -21.03 1.27
C ARG A 153 16.11 -22.30 1.55
N LYS A 154 16.06 -23.25 0.61
CA LYS A 154 16.98 -24.37 0.68
C LYS A 154 18.41 -23.84 0.67
N PRO A 155 19.32 -24.37 1.52
CA PRO A 155 20.73 -24.03 1.42
C PRO A 155 21.23 -24.27 -0.01
N LEU A 156 22.04 -23.36 -0.49
CA LEU A 156 22.77 -23.60 -1.74
C LEU A 156 23.71 -24.78 -1.50
N THR A 157 23.48 -25.86 -2.25
CA THR A 157 24.36 -27.03 -2.23
C THR A 157 25.56 -26.82 -3.13
#